data_8bc1b8be4f3d8dc1b50274e4e9643832
#
_entry.id   8bc1b8be4f3d8dc1b50274e4e9643832
#
_cell.length_a   1.000
_cell.length_b   1.000
_cell.length_c   1.000
_cell.angle_alpha   90.00
_cell.angle_beta   90.00
_cell.angle_gamma   90.00
#
_symmetry.space_group_name_H-M   'P 1'
#
loop_
_entity.id
_entity.type
_entity.pdbx_description
1 polymer ?
#
loop_
_entity_poly.entity_id
_entity_poly.type
_entity_poly.pdbx_seq_one_letter_code
_entity_poly.pdbx_strand_id
1 'polypeptide(L)'
;MMMPQKILNLLRDKRGAKYFTFKEVLDGCIRHNFIALNASIAFFTLFAMVPLILLIFFILSQWLANSDFALSQLEIVTSRLLPQISDQLLSEVINISTKQLSWGLILFGILFLATTPLTQALRLSFIQILGLTKKNTYLKNKLKDIFSVVAIMFFFFAYIFIDLYLQKTTLLVNEYVPIFKYSIVTFSLSLILMTLIMSIFFKFFMPTRIKKMHLVLGGLITSMLWFTLNDAFGFFIGLSQPLGYFYGSLRNLFISLIWLYLNTGAILIGAELIAALHKQELLILKQLFLLKNIHRHPIINKLMVLYGKRYKKNKVVFSEGAQDNDLYFVIEGEVVIKRNEEVIFTVNPGEYFGEHALLHKNPRLMSATICSDWARLIRIKDIKVREILAEDSKVAQIFMFNMAEKLQKLL
;
A
#
# COMPACT_ATOMS: atom_id res chain seq x y z
N MET A 1 -22.72 -21.68 30.84
CA MET A 1 -21.33 -21.19 30.99
C MET A 1 -21.19 -19.90 30.18
N MET A 2 -21.44 -18.74 30.81
CA MET A 2 -21.44 -17.44 30.15
C MET A 2 -19.99 -16.99 29.94
N MET A 3 -19.60 -16.80 28.68
CA MET A 3 -18.32 -16.16 28.34
C MET A 3 -18.25 -14.76 28.97
N PRO A 4 -17.15 -14.37 29.64
CA PRO A 4 -17.02 -13.06 30.23
C PRO A 4 -17.17 -11.98 29.18
N GLN A 5 -18.00 -10.97 29.44
CA GLN A 5 -18.29 -9.83 28.53
C GLN A 5 -17.03 -9.16 27.97
N LYS A 6 -15.88 -9.24 28.68
CA LYS A 6 -14.58 -8.76 28.23
C LYS A 6 -14.07 -9.45 26.94
N ILE A 7 -14.31 -10.77 26.80
CA ILE A 7 -13.88 -11.56 25.63
C ILE A 7 -14.78 -11.28 24.44
N LEU A 8 -16.09 -11.13 24.66
CA LEU A 8 -17.06 -10.74 23.62
C LEU A 8 -16.78 -9.33 23.08
N ASN A 9 -16.40 -8.39 23.95
CA ASN A 9 -16.02 -7.03 23.54
C ASN A 9 -14.70 -7.00 22.75
N LEU A 10 -13.72 -7.85 23.09
CA LEU A 10 -12.46 -7.99 22.34
C LEU A 10 -12.68 -8.60 20.94
N LEU A 11 -13.61 -9.55 20.81
CA LEU A 11 -13.97 -10.15 19.52
C LEU A 11 -14.78 -9.19 18.65
N ARG A 12 -15.66 -8.39 19.27
CA ARG A 12 -16.45 -7.35 18.61
C ARG A 12 -15.56 -6.20 18.12
N ASP A 13 -14.54 -5.83 18.86
CA ASP A 13 -13.58 -4.79 18.52
C ASP A 13 -12.66 -5.20 17.35
N LYS A 14 -12.24 -6.47 17.29
CA LYS A 14 -11.47 -7.02 16.17
C LYS A 14 -12.29 -7.11 14.86
N ARG A 15 -13.59 -7.40 14.93
CA ARG A 15 -14.49 -7.40 13.76
C ARG A 15 -14.70 -5.99 13.24
N GLY A 16 -14.90 -5.01 14.13
CA GLY A 16 -15.00 -3.59 13.77
C GLY A 16 -13.74 -3.06 13.09
N ALA A 17 -12.56 -3.42 13.59
CA ALA A 17 -11.29 -3.00 13.01
C ALA A 17 -11.04 -3.59 11.61
N LYS A 18 -11.38 -4.86 11.38
CA LYS A 18 -11.25 -5.51 10.06
C LYS A 18 -12.23 -4.91 9.04
N TYR A 19 -13.48 -4.71 9.44
CA TYR A 19 -14.50 -4.06 8.60
C TYR A 19 -14.08 -2.63 8.23
N PHE A 20 -13.55 -1.88 9.19
CA PHE A 20 -13.03 -0.53 8.97
C PHE A 20 -11.86 -0.52 7.96
N THR A 21 -10.89 -1.43 8.10
CA THR A 21 -9.77 -1.55 7.17
C THR A 21 -10.25 -1.92 5.76
N PHE A 22 -11.18 -2.85 5.62
CA PHE A 22 -11.75 -3.24 4.34
C PHE A 22 -12.50 -2.08 3.68
N LYS A 23 -13.34 -1.37 4.44
CA LYS A 23 -14.04 -0.18 3.96
C LYS A 23 -13.06 0.90 3.51
N GLU A 24 -11.99 1.14 4.27
CA GLU A 24 -10.96 2.14 3.91
C GLU A 24 -10.21 1.77 2.63
N VAL A 25 -9.95 0.49 2.37
CA VAL A 25 -9.37 0.03 1.08
C VAL A 25 -10.31 0.36 -0.07
N LEU A 26 -11.62 0.10 0.06
CA LEU A 26 -12.60 0.43 -0.99
C LEU A 26 -12.72 1.94 -1.20
N ASP A 27 -12.86 2.70 -0.13
CA ASP A 27 -12.92 4.17 -0.18
C ASP A 27 -11.61 4.75 -0.74
N GLY A 28 -10.46 4.13 -0.43
CA GLY A 28 -9.15 4.46 -0.98
C GLY A 28 -9.08 4.25 -2.49
N CYS A 29 -9.54 3.12 -2.99
CA CYS A 29 -9.61 2.84 -4.42
C CYS A 29 -10.42 3.90 -5.19
N ILE A 30 -11.56 4.35 -4.63
CA ILE A 30 -12.37 5.40 -5.24
C ILE A 30 -11.65 6.75 -5.19
N ARG A 31 -11.13 7.12 -4.03
CA ARG A 31 -10.45 8.41 -3.78
C ARG A 31 -9.20 8.60 -4.62
N HIS A 32 -8.41 7.54 -4.81
CA HIS A 32 -7.16 7.58 -5.55
C HIS A 32 -7.33 7.34 -7.06
N ASN A 33 -8.58 7.21 -7.55
CA ASN A 33 -8.87 6.92 -8.95
C ASN A 33 -8.15 5.63 -9.43
N PHE A 34 -8.40 4.53 -8.72
CA PHE A 34 -7.79 3.22 -8.93
C PHE A 34 -7.78 2.78 -10.39
N ILE A 35 -8.90 2.99 -11.11
CA ILE A 35 -9.05 2.59 -12.52
C ILE A 35 -8.00 3.25 -13.40
N ALA A 36 -7.79 4.56 -13.25
CA ALA A 36 -6.83 5.30 -14.06
C ALA A 36 -5.38 4.93 -13.71
N LEU A 37 -5.06 4.79 -12.41
CA LEU A 37 -3.73 4.34 -11.96
C LEU A 37 -3.41 2.96 -12.51
N ASN A 38 -4.36 2.03 -12.42
CA ASN A 38 -4.20 0.67 -12.88
C ASN A 38 -4.03 0.60 -14.40
N ALA A 39 -4.84 1.32 -15.16
CA ALA A 39 -4.73 1.40 -16.62
C ALA A 39 -3.37 1.94 -17.06
N SER A 40 -2.86 2.98 -16.39
CA SER A 40 -1.55 3.55 -16.67
C SER A 40 -0.43 2.52 -16.44
N ILE A 41 -0.43 1.82 -15.31
CA ILE A 41 0.58 0.80 -15.00
C ILE A 41 0.48 -0.36 -16.00
N ALA A 42 -0.72 -0.88 -16.28
CA ALA A 42 -0.92 -1.97 -17.22
C ALA A 42 -0.42 -1.62 -18.63
N PHE A 43 -0.71 -0.42 -19.10
CA PHE A 43 -0.25 0.08 -20.40
C PHE A 43 1.28 0.15 -20.46
N PHE A 44 1.92 0.79 -19.50
CA PHE A 44 3.39 0.87 -19.46
C PHE A 44 4.05 -0.50 -19.24
N THR A 45 3.39 -1.41 -18.52
CA THR A 45 3.87 -2.79 -18.37
C THR A 45 3.88 -3.52 -19.72
N LEU A 46 2.83 -3.36 -20.51
CA LEU A 46 2.77 -3.95 -21.88
C LEU A 46 3.93 -3.46 -22.74
N PHE A 47 4.18 -2.15 -22.74
CA PHE A 47 5.29 -1.55 -23.50
C PHE A 47 6.67 -1.97 -23.00
N ALA A 48 6.83 -2.11 -21.69
CA ALA A 48 8.09 -2.52 -21.09
C ALA A 48 8.37 -4.01 -21.26
N MET A 49 7.34 -4.83 -21.48
CA MET A 49 7.45 -6.30 -21.46
C MET A 49 8.30 -6.84 -22.62
N VAL A 50 8.13 -6.33 -23.83
CA VAL A 50 8.88 -6.78 -25.00
C VAL A 50 10.39 -6.47 -24.87
N PRO A 51 10.82 -5.23 -24.63
CA PRO A 51 12.23 -4.93 -24.40
C PRO A 51 12.82 -5.68 -23.19
N LEU A 52 12.03 -5.89 -22.13
CA LEU A 52 12.46 -6.60 -20.93
C LEU A 52 12.76 -8.07 -21.24
N ILE A 53 11.90 -8.74 -21.99
CA ILE A 53 12.08 -10.12 -22.42
C ILE A 53 13.32 -10.22 -23.32
N LEU A 54 13.48 -9.32 -24.28
CA LEU A 54 14.66 -9.28 -25.17
C LEU A 54 15.98 -9.12 -24.38
N LEU A 55 15.99 -8.26 -23.36
CA LEU A 55 17.18 -8.07 -22.53
C LEU A 55 17.47 -9.31 -21.67
N ILE A 56 16.42 -9.93 -21.11
CA ILE A 56 16.55 -11.18 -20.36
C ILE A 56 17.21 -12.24 -21.24
N PHE A 57 16.72 -12.38 -22.45
CA PHE A 57 17.29 -13.33 -23.41
C PHE A 57 18.73 -13.00 -23.80
N PHE A 58 19.03 -11.72 -24.00
CA PHE A 58 20.39 -11.29 -24.28
C PHE A 58 21.35 -11.65 -23.15
N ILE A 59 20.98 -11.38 -21.89
CA ILE A 59 21.81 -11.73 -20.73
C ILE A 59 21.96 -13.25 -20.61
N LEU A 60 20.86 -14.00 -20.75
CA LEU A 60 20.91 -15.47 -20.68
C LEU A 60 21.73 -16.07 -21.82
N SER A 61 21.63 -15.54 -23.04
CA SER A 61 22.42 -16.03 -24.18
C SER A 61 23.93 -15.85 -23.95
N GLN A 62 24.34 -14.76 -23.28
CA GLN A 62 25.77 -14.55 -22.94
C GLN A 62 26.28 -15.55 -21.88
N TRP A 63 25.41 -16.01 -20.99
CA TRP A 63 25.76 -16.94 -19.90
C TRP A 63 25.60 -18.40 -20.30
N LEU A 64 24.72 -18.68 -21.26
CA LEU A 64 24.22 -20.03 -21.58
C LEU A 64 24.42 -20.38 -23.06
N ALA A 65 25.28 -19.63 -23.78
CA ALA A 65 25.49 -19.77 -25.23
C ALA A 65 25.80 -21.21 -25.72
N ASN A 66 26.07 -22.16 -24.79
CA ASN A 66 26.39 -23.56 -25.10
C ASN A 66 25.42 -24.56 -24.44
N SER A 67 24.22 -24.17 -24.04
CA SER A 67 23.31 -25.06 -23.30
C SER A 67 21.94 -25.17 -23.99
N ASP A 68 21.68 -26.31 -24.65
CA ASP A 68 20.38 -26.67 -25.25
C ASP A 68 19.24 -26.66 -24.21
N PHE A 69 19.57 -26.93 -22.94
CA PHE A 69 18.65 -26.86 -21.81
C PHE A 69 18.13 -25.43 -21.59
N ALA A 70 18.98 -24.43 -21.73
CA ALA A 70 18.57 -23.05 -21.54
C ALA A 70 17.64 -22.57 -22.65
N LEU A 71 17.90 -22.97 -23.89
CA LEU A 71 17.04 -22.62 -25.01
C LEU A 71 15.63 -23.25 -24.86
N SER A 72 15.55 -24.50 -24.43
CA SER A 72 14.26 -25.16 -24.19
C SER A 72 13.47 -24.51 -23.03
N GLN A 73 14.13 -24.05 -21.96
CA GLN A 73 13.47 -23.31 -20.87
C GLN A 73 13.00 -21.93 -21.31
N LEU A 74 13.74 -21.27 -22.18
CA LEU A 74 13.35 -19.98 -22.77
C LEU A 74 12.11 -20.11 -23.66
N GLU A 75 12.00 -21.18 -24.45
CA GLU A 75 10.83 -21.49 -25.23
C GLU A 75 9.58 -21.70 -24.39
N ILE A 76 9.70 -22.42 -23.27
CA ILE A 76 8.61 -22.60 -22.29
C ILE A 76 8.17 -21.26 -21.68
N VAL A 77 9.10 -20.40 -21.34
CA VAL A 77 8.80 -19.09 -20.73
C VAL A 77 8.16 -18.14 -21.74
N THR A 78 8.70 -18.04 -22.96
CA THR A 78 8.14 -17.18 -24.00
C THR A 78 6.76 -17.65 -24.47
N SER A 79 6.56 -18.94 -24.64
CA SER A 79 5.26 -19.50 -25.01
C SER A 79 4.17 -19.24 -23.96
N ARG A 80 4.54 -19.10 -22.68
CA ARG A 80 3.59 -18.75 -21.60
C ARG A 80 3.31 -17.26 -21.48
N LEU A 81 4.33 -16.42 -21.65
CA LEU A 81 4.19 -14.96 -21.48
C LEU A 81 3.62 -14.30 -22.73
N LEU A 82 4.05 -14.74 -23.91
CA LEU A 82 3.65 -14.18 -25.20
C LEU A 82 3.51 -15.30 -26.25
N PRO A 83 2.51 -16.18 -26.13
CA PRO A 83 2.41 -17.42 -26.92
C PRO A 83 2.43 -17.22 -28.44
N GLN A 84 2.17 -16.01 -28.92
CA GLN A 84 2.02 -15.71 -30.33
C GLN A 84 3.24 -15.06 -30.98
N ILE A 85 4.19 -14.60 -30.17
CA ILE A 85 5.43 -13.96 -30.63
C ILE A 85 6.63 -14.79 -30.21
N SER A 86 6.41 -15.94 -29.54
CA SER A 86 7.49 -16.77 -28.96
C SER A 86 8.51 -17.18 -30.03
N ASP A 87 8.07 -17.69 -31.18
CA ASP A 87 8.95 -18.17 -32.23
C ASP A 87 9.73 -17.06 -32.92
N GLN A 88 9.07 -15.89 -33.09
CA GLN A 88 9.71 -14.70 -33.64
C GLN A 88 10.71 -14.11 -32.67
N LEU A 89 10.37 -14.05 -31.38
CA LEU A 89 11.28 -13.59 -30.35
C LEU A 89 12.48 -14.50 -30.18
N LEU A 90 12.29 -15.82 -30.19
CA LEU A 90 13.37 -16.80 -30.12
C LEU A 90 14.34 -16.69 -31.31
N SER A 91 13.83 -16.61 -32.52
CA SER A 91 14.67 -16.44 -33.70
C SER A 91 15.46 -15.11 -33.67
N GLU A 92 14.83 -14.03 -33.22
CA GLU A 92 15.49 -12.72 -33.10
C GLU A 92 16.54 -12.72 -31.99
N VAL A 93 16.29 -13.38 -30.86
CA VAL A 93 17.26 -13.56 -29.77
C VAL A 93 18.49 -14.35 -30.21
N ILE A 94 18.29 -15.46 -30.92
CA ILE A 94 19.39 -16.25 -31.47
C ILE A 94 20.22 -15.39 -32.44
N ASN A 95 19.56 -14.63 -33.32
CA ASN A 95 20.25 -13.70 -34.22
C ASN A 95 21.03 -12.60 -33.51
N ILE A 96 20.50 -12.07 -32.38
CA ILE A 96 21.16 -11.04 -31.60
C ILE A 96 22.30 -11.60 -30.76
N SER A 97 22.18 -12.83 -30.25
CA SER A 97 23.22 -13.49 -29.43
C SER A 97 24.52 -13.73 -30.19
N THR A 98 24.43 -13.88 -31.51
CA THR A 98 25.60 -14.04 -32.41
C THR A 98 26.25 -12.68 -32.77
N LYS A 99 25.61 -11.54 -32.47
CA LYS A 99 26.13 -10.21 -32.77
C LYS A 99 26.87 -9.61 -31.58
N GLN A 100 27.87 -8.76 -31.90
CA GLN A 100 28.84 -8.18 -30.95
C GLN A 100 28.20 -7.43 -29.75
N LEU A 101 28.97 -7.28 -28.68
CA LEU A 101 28.66 -6.59 -27.41
C LEU A 101 28.02 -5.19 -27.57
N SER A 102 28.31 -4.50 -28.68
CA SER A 102 27.72 -3.18 -29.01
C SER A 102 26.20 -3.21 -29.14
N TRP A 103 25.60 -4.30 -29.63
CA TRP A 103 24.15 -4.45 -29.69
C TRP A 103 23.50 -4.60 -28.32
N GLY A 104 24.20 -5.22 -27.38
CA GLY A 104 23.73 -5.32 -26.00
C GLY A 104 23.57 -3.98 -25.30
N LEU A 105 24.50 -3.04 -25.54
CA LEU A 105 24.40 -1.68 -24.98
C LEU A 105 23.22 -0.89 -25.59
N ILE A 106 22.97 -1.06 -26.91
CA ILE A 106 21.82 -0.43 -27.56
C ILE A 106 20.51 -0.99 -27.01
N LEU A 107 20.40 -2.33 -26.89
CA LEU A 107 19.21 -2.98 -26.31
C LEU A 107 18.99 -2.56 -24.86
N PHE A 108 20.06 -2.45 -24.08
CA PHE A 108 19.97 -1.94 -22.70
C PHE A 108 19.47 -0.48 -22.66
N GLY A 109 19.92 0.36 -23.58
CA GLY A 109 19.43 1.75 -23.71
C GLY A 109 17.95 1.81 -24.08
N ILE A 110 17.50 1.01 -25.06
CA ILE A 110 16.08 0.91 -25.47
C ILE A 110 15.23 0.40 -24.32
N LEU A 111 15.65 -0.66 -23.63
CA LEU A 111 14.96 -1.18 -22.48
C LEU A 111 14.81 -0.14 -21.37
N PHE A 112 15.90 0.56 -21.07
CA PHE A 112 15.89 1.60 -20.06
C PHE A 112 14.88 2.70 -20.38
N LEU A 113 14.81 3.13 -21.64
CA LEU A 113 13.81 4.11 -22.08
C LEU A 113 12.38 3.55 -21.98
N ALA A 114 12.16 2.29 -22.37
CA ALA A 114 10.85 1.66 -22.35
C ALA A 114 10.32 1.37 -20.94
N THR A 115 11.21 1.05 -19.99
CA THR A 115 10.81 0.71 -18.60
C THR A 115 10.74 1.92 -17.67
N THR A 116 11.36 3.04 -18.01
CA THR A 116 11.31 4.27 -17.19
C THR A 116 9.88 4.77 -16.93
N PRO A 117 8.94 4.83 -17.92
CA PRO A 117 7.56 5.22 -17.65
C PRO A 117 6.83 4.27 -16.70
N LEU A 118 7.10 2.96 -16.76
CA LEU A 118 6.53 1.99 -15.84
C LEU A 118 6.96 2.25 -14.39
N THR A 119 8.26 2.46 -14.16
CA THR A 119 8.76 2.75 -12.81
C THR A 119 8.23 4.06 -12.26
N GLN A 120 8.05 5.07 -13.12
CA GLN A 120 7.42 6.35 -12.76
C GLN A 120 5.94 6.16 -12.41
N ALA A 121 5.18 5.41 -13.21
CA ALA A 121 3.76 5.13 -12.97
C ALA A 121 3.58 4.41 -11.63
N LEU A 122 4.35 3.36 -11.35
CA LEU A 122 4.34 2.64 -10.06
C LEU A 122 4.65 3.57 -8.88
N ARG A 123 5.71 4.35 -8.98
CA ARG A 123 6.11 5.28 -7.92
C ARG A 123 5.05 6.35 -7.66
N LEU A 124 4.49 6.95 -8.71
CA LEU A 124 3.45 7.97 -8.60
C LEU A 124 2.18 7.39 -7.98
N SER A 125 1.78 6.18 -8.39
CA SER A 125 0.65 5.47 -7.82
C SER A 125 0.85 5.23 -6.32
N PHE A 126 2.01 4.75 -5.89
CA PHE A 126 2.27 4.52 -4.47
C PHE A 126 2.38 5.82 -3.65
N ILE A 127 2.92 6.91 -4.22
CA ILE A 127 2.91 8.23 -3.58
C ILE A 127 1.47 8.71 -3.38
N GLN A 128 0.61 8.57 -4.39
CA GLN A 128 -0.80 8.96 -4.34
C GLN A 128 -1.59 8.12 -3.33
N ILE A 129 -1.44 6.80 -3.35
CA ILE A 129 -2.07 5.86 -2.41
C ILE A 129 -1.66 6.16 -0.96
N LEU A 130 -0.40 6.51 -0.73
CA LEU A 130 0.09 6.88 0.61
C LEU A 130 -0.24 8.34 0.98
N GLY A 131 -0.81 9.15 0.09
CA GLY A 131 -1.14 10.56 0.35
C GLY A 131 0.08 11.43 0.61
N LEU A 132 1.23 11.09 0.03
CA LEU A 132 2.47 11.81 0.26
C LEU A 132 2.59 13.01 -0.68
N THR A 133 3.00 14.17 -0.14
CA THR A 133 3.33 15.33 -0.97
C THR A 133 4.64 15.12 -1.71
N LYS A 134 4.63 15.41 -3.02
CA LYS A 134 5.78 15.22 -3.90
C LYS A 134 6.91 16.19 -3.53
N LYS A 135 7.96 15.72 -2.84
CA LYS A 135 9.20 16.47 -2.70
C LYS A 135 10.05 16.30 -3.97
N ASN A 136 10.13 17.36 -4.77
CA ASN A 136 10.90 17.38 -6.01
C ASN A 136 12.41 17.43 -5.75
N THR A 137 13.08 16.31 -5.98
CA THR A 137 14.53 16.27 -6.22
C THR A 137 14.75 15.44 -7.48
N TYR A 138 14.75 16.09 -8.65
CA TYR A 138 14.79 15.47 -9.98
C TYR A 138 15.92 14.44 -10.12
N LEU A 139 17.15 14.78 -9.74
CA LEU A 139 18.31 13.88 -9.86
C LEU A 139 18.21 12.63 -8.98
N LYS A 140 17.79 12.78 -7.72
CA LYS A 140 17.61 11.61 -6.82
C LYS A 140 16.51 10.67 -7.31
N ASN A 141 15.49 11.21 -7.96
CA ASN A 141 14.40 10.42 -8.53
C ASN A 141 14.87 9.63 -9.76
N LYS A 142 15.72 10.23 -10.61
CA LYS A 142 16.23 9.58 -11.83
C LYS A 142 17.15 8.40 -11.51
N LEU A 143 18.01 8.51 -10.50
CA LEU A 143 18.82 7.39 -10.00
C LEU A 143 17.94 6.27 -9.43
N LYS A 144 16.89 6.61 -8.68
CA LYS A 144 15.92 5.61 -8.18
C LYS A 144 15.20 4.90 -9.32
N ASP A 145 14.89 5.58 -10.41
CA ASP A 145 14.24 4.96 -11.57
C ASP A 145 15.16 3.90 -12.22
N ILE A 146 16.47 4.17 -12.34
CA ILE A 146 17.45 3.19 -12.84
C ILE A 146 17.47 1.94 -11.95
N PHE A 147 17.62 2.12 -10.63
CA PHE A 147 17.58 0.99 -9.69
C PHE A 147 16.25 0.25 -9.71
N SER A 148 15.14 0.95 -9.96
CA SER A 148 13.81 0.34 -10.04
C SER A 148 13.66 -0.54 -11.29
N VAL A 149 14.28 -0.17 -12.42
CA VAL A 149 14.31 -1.02 -13.62
C VAL A 149 15.03 -2.34 -13.31
N VAL A 150 16.21 -2.26 -12.70
CA VAL A 150 16.99 -3.44 -12.30
C VAL A 150 16.20 -4.30 -11.30
N ALA A 151 15.49 -3.65 -10.36
CA ALA A 151 14.66 -4.37 -9.41
C ALA A 151 13.48 -5.08 -10.08
N ILE A 152 12.78 -4.44 -11.03
CA ILE A 152 11.69 -5.08 -11.81
C ILE A 152 12.23 -6.31 -12.53
N MET A 153 13.39 -6.21 -13.18
CA MET A 153 14.05 -7.35 -13.82
C MET A 153 14.31 -8.46 -12.81
N PHE A 154 14.90 -8.13 -11.66
CA PHE A 154 15.18 -9.11 -10.61
C PHE A 154 13.90 -9.81 -10.12
N PHE A 155 12.81 -9.08 -9.88
CA PHE A 155 11.53 -9.68 -9.46
C PHE A 155 10.94 -10.58 -10.54
N PHE A 156 11.06 -10.18 -11.81
CA PHE A 156 10.60 -10.98 -12.93
C PHE A 156 11.39 -12.30 -13.04
N PHE A 157 12.71 -12.24 -12.93
CA PHE A 157 13.56 -13.44 -12.88
C PHE A 157 13.23 -14.32 -11.67
N ALA A 158 13.12 -13.73 -10.49
CA ALA A 158 12.79 -14.47 -9.28
C ALA A 158 11.47 -15.23 -9.42
N TYR A 159 10.45 -14.60 -10.02
CA TYR A 159 9.17 -15.23 -10.31
C TYR A 159 9.35 -16.45 -11.24
N ILE A 160 10.04 -16.27 -12.38
CA ILE A 160 10.28 -17.35 -13.35
C ILE A 160 11.04 -18.52 -12.72
N PHE A 161 12.14 -18.23 -12.00
CA PHE A 161 12.94 -19.26 -11.36
C PHE A 161 12.15 -20.05 -10.31
N ILE A 162 11.31 -19.38 -9.53
CA ILE A 162 10.47 -20.04 -8.54
C ILE A 162 9.44 -20.94 -9.22
N ASP A 163 8.78 -20.47 -10.28
CA ASP A 163 7.78 -21.25 -11.01
C ASP A 163 8.43 -22.50 -11.63
N LEU A 164 9.59 -22.36 -12.27
CA LEU A 164 10.35 -23.48 -12.84
C LEU A 164 10.82 -24.47 -11.76
N TYR A 165 11.32 -23.99 -10.63
CA TYR A 165 11.77 -24.84 -9.54
C TYR A 165 10.62 -25.62 -8.93
N LEU A 166 9.47 -25.00 -8.71
CA LEU A 166 8.29 -25.67 -8.20
C LEU A 166 7.79 -26.74 -9.16
N GLN A 167 7.76 -26.49 -10.47
CA GLN A 167 7.37 -27.50 -11.46
C GLN A 167 8.32 -28.69 -11.47
N LYS A 168 9.63 -28.46 -11.41
CA LYS A 168 10.62 -29.55 -11.34
C LYS A 168 10.45 -30.38 -10.07
N THR A 169 10.19 -29.71 -8.94
CA THR A 169 9.96 -30.38 -7.64
C THR A 169 8.67 -31.20 -7.69
N THR A 170 7.62 -30.71 -8.40
CA THR A 170 6.36 -31.46 -8.58
C THR A 170 6.58 -32.76 -9.33
N LEU A 171 7.41 -32.80 -10.34
CA LEU A 171 7.71 -34.00 -11.12
C LEU A 171 8.46 -35.05 -10.26
N LEU A 172 9.41 -34.60 -9.44
CA LEU A 172 10.22 -35.50 -8.59
C LEU A 172 9.47 -36.08 -7.40
N VAL A 173 8.51 -35.33 -6.82
CA VAL A 173 7.80 -35.74 -5.59
C VAL A 173 6.52 -36.53 -5.90
N ASN A 174 5.97 -36.44 -7.12
CA ASN A 174 4.79 -37.23 -7.52
C ASN A 174 5.01 -38.75 -7.40
N GLU A 175 6.26 -39.21 -7.37
CA GLU A 175 6.62 -40.63 -7.17
C GLU A 175 6.43 -41.10 -5.71
N TYR A 176 6.45 -40.21 -4.72
CA TYR A 176 6.59 -40.59 -3.30
C TYR A 176 5.43 -40.16 -2.39
N VAL A 177 4.52 -39.29 -2.83
CA VAL A 177 3.48 -38.69 -1.97
C VAL A 177 2.08 -38.77 -2.59
N PRO A 178 1.00 -39.10 -1.82
CA PRO A 178 -0.37 -39.10 -2.32
C PRO A 178 -0.75 -37.72 -2.91
N ILE A 179 -1.29 -37.75 -4.11
CA ILE A 179 -1.62 -36.55 -4.96
C ILE A 179 -2.33 -35.43 -4.20
N PHE A 180 -3.25 -35.76 -3.31
CA PHE A 180 -4.01 -34.74 -2.55
C PHE A 180 -3.16 -33.97 -1.54
N LYS A 181 -2.34 -34.63 -0.73
CA LYS A 181 -1.45 -33.97 0.24
C LYS A 181 -0.37 -33.15 -0.45
N TYR A 182 0.09 -33.66 -1.58
CA TYR A 182 1.09 -33.00 -2.41
C TYR A 182 0.59 -31.67 -2.97
N SER A 183 -0.62 -31.63 -3.54
CA SER A 183 -1.21 -30.42 -4.12
C SER A 183 -1.34 -29.29 -3.07
N ILE A 184 -1.75 -29.61 -1.84
CA ILE A 184 -1.87 -28.61 -0.76
C ILE A 184 -0.50 -28.07 -0.35
N VAL A 185 0.50 -28.95 -0.21
CA VAL A 185 1.88 -28.55 0.19
C VAL A 185 2.48 -27.63 -0.87
N THR A 186 2.37 -28.02 -2.15
CA THR A 186 2.90 -27.22 -3.27
C THR A 186 2.22 -25.86 -3.37
N PHE A 187 0.89 -25.82 -3.27
CA PHE A 187 0.13 -24.55 -3.26
C PHE A 187 0.56 -23.65 -2.09
N SER A 188 0.69 -24.22 -0.90
CA SER A 188 1.11 -23.46 0.29
C SER A 188 2.52 -22.91 0.14
N LEU A 189 3.45 -23.70 -0.39
CA LEU A 189 4.83 -23.27 -0.65
C LEU A 189 4.86 -22.15 -1.71
N SER A 190 4.14 -22.31 -2.82
CA SER A 190 4.02 -21.30 -3.86
C SER A 190 3.45 -19.99 -3.31
N LEU A 191 2.41 -20.07 -2.46
CA LEU A 191 1.79 -18.90 -1.83
C LEU A 191 2.78 -18.18 -0.89
N ILE A 192 3.56 -18.94 -0.10
CA ILE A 192 4.56 -18.37 0.81
C ILE A 192 5.67 -17.67 0.02
N LEU A 193 6.20 -18.31 -1.01
CA LEU A 193 7.27 -17.77 -1.84
C LEU A 193 6.80 -16.52 -2.59
N MET A 194 5.61 -16.56 -3.18
CA MET A 194 5.03 -15.41 -3.88
C MET A 194 4.74 -14.26 -2.91
N THR A 195 4.25 -14.56 -1.69
CA THR A 195 4.05 -13.55 -0.65
C THR A 195 5.38 -12.89 -0.23
N LEU A 196 6.46 -13.67 -0.14
CA LEU A 196 7.79 -13.14 0.15
C LEU A 196 8.26 -12.18 -0.94
N ILE A 197 8.17 -12.60 -2.22
CA ILE A 197 8.55 -11.77 -3.37
C ILE A 197 7.75 -10.47 -3.38
N MET A 198 6.42 -10.53 -3.24
CA MET A 198 5.56 -9.36 -3.23
C MET A 198 5.83 -8.45 -2.04
N SER A 199 6.17 -9.01 -0.87
CA SER A 199 6.55 -8.22 0.32
C SER A 199 7.86 -7.46 0.11
N ILE A 200 8.84 -8.09 -0.55
CA ILE A 200 10.12 -7.45 -0.90
C ILE A 200 9.90 -6.39 -1.98
N PHE A 201 9.05 -6.68 -2.99
CA PHE A 201 8.64 -5.72 -4.01
C PHE A 201 8.03 -4.46 -3.37
N PHE A 202 7.03 -4.61 -2.49
CA PHE A 202 6.45 -3.46 -1.79
C PHE A 202 7.47 -2.73 -0.93
N LYS A 203 8.36 -3.43 -0.22
CA LYS A 203 9.42 -2.79 0.57
C LYS A 203 10.33 -1.93 -0.28
N PHE A 204 10.61 -2.35 -1.53
CA PHE A 204 11.50 -1.63 -2.44
C PHE A 204 10.81 -0.41 -3.08
N PHE A 205 9.57 -0.59 -3.56
CA PHE A 205 8.86 0.45 -4.31
C PHE A 205 8.10 1.45 -3.44
N MET A 206 7.76 1.11 -2.19
CA MET A 206 7.08 2.04 -1.30
C MET A 206 7.98 3.23 -0.92
N PRO A 207 7.49 4.49 -1.07
CA PRO A 207 8.28 5.70 -0.88
C PRO A 207 8.60 6.02 0.58
N THR A 208 8.01 5.30 1.54
CA THR A 208 8.18 5.50 2.99
C THR A 208 8.49 4.20 3.71
N ARG A 209 9.01 4.32 4.95
CA ARG A 209 9.28 3.15 5.79
C ARG A 209 7.98 2.60 6.38
N ILE A 210 7.63 1.38 6.02
CA ILE A 210 6.42 0.68 6.44
C ILE A 210 6.80 -0.49 7.37
N LYS A 211 5.95 -0.79 8.35
CA LYS A 211 6.12 -1.94 9.24
C LYS A 211 6.13 -3.25 8.42
N LYS A 212 7.08 -4.15 8.70
CA LYS A 212 7.23 -5.42 7.96
C LYS A 212 5.93 -6.24 7.90
N MET A 213 5.17 -6.27 8.98
CA MET A 213 3.87 -6.97 9.05
C MET A 213 2.85 -6.45 8.03
N HIS A 214 2.80 -5.13 7.79
CA HIS A 214 1.88 -4.54 6.80
C HIS A 214 2.30 -4.93 5.37
N LEU A 215 3.61 -4.99 5.10
CA LEU A 215 4.14 -5.43 3.80
C LEU A 215 3.80 -6.89 3.53
N VAL A 216 3.93 -7.75 4.55
CA VAL A 216 3.58 -9.18 4.43
C VAL A 216 2.08 -9.38 4.20
N LEU A 217 1.24 -8.63 4.91
CA LEU A 217 -0.22 -8.71 4.71
C LEU A 217 -0.63 -8.22 3.31
N GLY A 218 -0.05 -7.12 2.83
CA GLY A 218 -0.27 -6.65 1.47
C GLY A 218 0.22 -7.65 0.42
N GLY A 219 1.43 -8.20 0.63
CA GLY A 219 1.99 -9.24 -0.23
C GLY A 219 1.12 -10.49 -0.27
N LEU A 220 0.59 -10.94 0.88
CA LEU A 220 -0.30 -12.10 0.97
C LEU A 220 -1.59 -11.89 0.17
N ILE A 221 -2.25 -10.74 0.35
CA ILE A 221 -3.49 -10.43 -0.40
C ILE A 221 -3.20 -10.34 -1.91
N THR A 222 -2.11 -9.68 -2.30
CA THR A 222 -1.70 -9.61 -3.72
C THR A 222 -1.48 -11.01 -4.29
N SER A 223 -0.77 -11.89 -3.56
CA SER A 223 -0.48 -13.25 -4.01
C SER A 223 -1.75 -14.11 -4.11
N MET A 224 -2.66 -14.00 -3.14
CA MET A 224 -3.96 -14.69 -3.20
C MET A 224 -4.78 -14.24 -4.40
N LEU A 225 -4.88 -12.93 -4.64
CA LEU A 225 -5.56 -12.38 -5.81
C LEU A 225 -4.92 -12.87 -7.09
N TRP A 226 -3.59 -12.90 -7.17
CA TRP A 226 -2.86 -13.37 -8.34
C TRP A 226 -3.18 -14.83 -8.67
N PHE A 227 -3.13 -15.73 -7.70
CA PHE A 227 -3.50 -17.14 -7.93
C PHE A 227 -4.96 -17.29 -8.37
N THR A 228 -5.89 -16.59 -7.70
CA THR A 228 -7.31 -16.61 -8.09
C THR A 228 -7.52 -16.05 -9.50
N LEU A 229 -6.81 -15.01 -9.88
CA LEU A 229 -6.89 -14.42 -11.22
C LEU A 229 -6.30 -15.35 -12.28
N ASN A 230 -5.23 -16.11 -11.98
CA ASN A 230 -4.67 -17.10 -12.90
C ASN A 230 -5.70 -18.15 -13.29
N ASP A 231 -6.39 -18.73 -12.30
CA ASP A 231 -7.42 -19.74 -12.54
C ASP A 231 -8.62 -19.18 -13.32
N ALA A 232 -9.10 -17.99 -12.88
CA ALA A 232 -10.20 -17.30 -13.55
C ALA A 232 -9.86 -16.89 -14.99
N PHE A 233 -8.62 -16.51 -15.26
CA PHE A 233 -8.18 -16.10 -16.59
C PHE A 233 -8.05 -17.29 -17.53
N GLY A 234 -7.62 -18.46 -17.06
CA GLY A 234 -7.65 -19.70 -17.82
C GLY A 234 -9.06 -20.02 -18.35
N PHE A 235 -10.07 -19.88 -17.49
CA PHE A 235 -11.47 -19.99 -17.85
C PHE A 235 -11.90 -18.91 -18.88
N PHE A 236 -11.49 -17.66 -18.68
CA PHE A 236 -11.79 -16.55 -19.59
C PHE A 236 -11.21 -16.77 -21.00
N ILE A 237 -9.98 -17.30 -21.11
CA ILE A 237 -9.36 -17.62 -22.41
C ILE A 237 -10.24 -18.62 -23.18
N GLY A 238 -10.76 -19.65 -22.51
CA GLY A 238 -11.67 -20.62 -23.12
C GLY A 238 -12.94 -19.98 -23.69
N LEU A 239 -13.54 -19.06 -22.93
CA LEU A 239 -14.74 -18.31 -23.35
C LEU A 239 -14.46 -17.28 -24.45
N SER A 240 -13.22 -16.81 -24.59
CA SER A 240 -12.85 -15.75 -25.54
C SER A 240 -12.61 -16.23 -26.97
N GLN A 241 -12.75 -17.53 -27.26
CA GLN A 241 -12.55 -18.07 -28.60
C GLN A 241 -13.36 -17.37 -29.70
N PRO A 242 -14.67 -17.05 -29.50
CA PRO A 242 -15.46 -16.34 -30.49
C PRO A 242 -14.94 -14.93 -30.82
N LEU A 243 -14.21 -14.27 -29.88
CA LEU A 243 -13.64 -12.94 -30.11
C LEU A 243 -12.61 -12.93 -31.24
N GLY A 244 -12.00 -14.07 -31.56
CA GLY A 244 -11.10 -14.19 -32.71
C GLY A 244 -11.74 -13.87 -34.05
N TYR A 245 -13.04 -14.12 -34.22
CA TYR A 245 -13.78 -13.80 -35.46
C TYR A 245 -13.93 -12.28 -35.65
N PHE A 246 -14.01 -11.50 -34.55
CA PHE A 246 -14.18 -10.04 -34.60
C PHE A 246 -12.86 -9.30 -34.63
N TYR A 247 -11.89 -9.72 -33.83
CA TYR A 247 -10.63 -8.99 -33.60
C TYR A 247 -9.43 -9.57 -34.35
N GLY A 248 -9.54 -10.77 -34.98
CA GLY A 248 -8.44 -11.41 -35.70
C GLY A 248 -7.15 -11.50 -34.87
N SER A 249 -6.04 -11.07 -35.41
CA SER A 249 -4.73 -11.07 -34.76
C SER A 249 -4.65 -10.15 -33.54
N LEU A 250 -5.50 -9.11 -33.42
CA LEU A 250 -5.54 -8.19 -32.27
C LEU A 250 -6.14 -8.83 -31.02
N ARG A 251 -6.87 -9.97 -31.14
CA ARG A 251 -7.45 -10.68 -30.01
C ARG A 251 -6.45 -10.90 -28.88
N ASN A 252 -5.26 -11.33 -29.22
CA ASN A 252 -4.26 -11.70 -28.22
C ASN A 252 -3.65 -10.48 -27.52
N LEU A 253 -3.52 -9.36 -28.22
CA LEU A 253 -3.12 -8.09 -27.63
C LEU A 253 -4.17 -7.63 -26.60
N PHE A 254 -5.46 -7.73 -26.93
CA PHE A 254 -6.54 -7.40 -25.98
C PHE A 254 -6.55 -8.34 -24.78
N ILE A 255 -6.40 -9.65 -25.00
CA ILE A 255 -6.34 -10.63 -23.91
C ILE A 255 -5.14 -10.35 -23.00
N SER A 256 -3.96 -10.07 -23.56
CA SER A 256 -2.77 -9.74 -22.80
C SER A 256 -2.94 -8.44 -22.00
N LEU A 257 -3.57 -7.43 -22.59
CA LEU A 257 -3.85 -6.17 -21.89
C LEU A 257 -4.81 -6.36 -20.72
N ILE A 258 -5.88 -7.14 -20.89
CA ILE A 258 -6.82 -7.49 -19.82
C ILE A 258 -6.07 -8.25 -18.71
N TRP A 259 -5.24 -9.21 -19.08
CA TRP A 259 -4.43 -9.96 -18.13
C TRP A 259 -3.50 -9.06 -17.30
N LEU A 260 -2.76 -8.19 -17.97
CA LEU A 260 -1.90 -7.23 -17.29
C LEU A 260 -2.70 -6.27 -16.39
N TYR A 261 -3.87 -5.80 -16.86
CA TYR A 261 -4.74 -4.92 -16.09
C TYR A 261 -5.23 -5.59 -14.80
N LEU A 262 -5.63 -6.86 -14.84
CA LEU A 262 -6.05 -7.60 -13.65
C LEU A 262 -4.89 -7.82 -12.67
N ASN A 263 -3.70 -8.18 -13.16
CA ASN A 263 -2.53 -8.43 -12.33
C ASN A 263 -1.98 -7.15 -11.68
N THR A 264 -1.91 -6.04 -12.42
CA THR A 264 -1.50 -4.75 -11.86
C THR A 264 -2.53 -4.23 -10.86
N GLY A 265 -3.83 -4.52 -11.08
CA GLY A 265 -4.91 -4.27 -10.14
C GLY A 265 -4.71 -4.99 -8.80
N ALA A 266 -4.31 -6.27 -8.83
CA ALA A 266 -4.00 -7.02 -7.62
C ALA A 266 -2.83 -6.37 -6.81
N ILE A 267 -1.80 -5.88 -7.52
CA ILE A 267 -0.69 -5.15 -6.87
C ILE A 267 -1.20 -3.85 -6.22
N LEU A 268 -2.03 -3.08 -6.90
CA LEU A 268 -2.58 -1.84 -6.35
C LEU A 268 -3.52 -2.08 -5.16
N ILE A 269 -4.33 -3.14 -5.18
CA ILE A 269 -5.16 -3.53 -4.03
C ILE A 269 -4.28 -3.87 -2.82
N GLY A 270 -3.20 -4.61 -3.02
CA GLY A 270 -2.21 -4.87 -1.98
C GLY A 270 -1.57 -3.58 -1.43
N ALA A 271 -1.26 -2.62 -2.30
CA ALA A 271 -0.73 -1.32 -1.92
C ALA A 271 -1.75 -0.49 -1.11
N GLU A 272 -3.03 -0.47 -1.51
CA GLU A 272 -4.11 0.18 -0.76
C GLU A 272 -4.28 -0.44 0.63
N LEU A 273 -4.21 -1.77 0.74
CA LEU A 273 -4.24 -2.43 2.04
C LEU A 273 -3.05 -2.03 2.92
N ILE A 274 -1.85 -1.99 2.36
CA ILE A 274 -0.65 -1.53 3.09
C ILE A 274 -0.84 -0.09 3.57
N ALA A 275 -1.35 0.80 2.71
CA ALA A 275 -1.61 2.20 3.07
C ALA A 275 -2.68 2.32 4.16
N ALA A 276 -3.79 1.59 4.05
CA ALA A 276 -4.86 1.57 5.05
C ALA A 276 -4.34 1.08 6.41
N LEU A 277 -3.51 0.02 6.43
CA LEU A 277 -2.88 -0.49 7.65
C LEU A 277 -1.83 0.49 8.21
N HIS A 278 -1.05 1.13 7.35
CA HIS A 278 -0.04 2.10 7.75
C HIS A 278 -0.66 3.36 8.38
N LYS A 279 -1.76 3.83 7.79
CA LYS A 279 -2.51 5.01 8.24
C LYS A 279 -3.54 4.70 9.33
N GLN A 280 -3.71 3.45 9.74
CA GLN A 280 -4.77 3.04 10.67
C GLN A 280 -4.81 3.92 11.95
N GLU A 281 -3.66 4.31 12.48
CA GLU A 281 -3.59 5.19 13.64
C GLU A 281 -4.14 6.59 13.34
N LEU A 282 -3.79 7.17 12.18
CA LEU A 282 -4.28 8.48 11.75
C LEU A 282 -5.77 8.45 11.46
N LEU A 283 -6.25 7.39 10.80
CA LEU A 283 -7.66 7.20 10.49
C LEU A 283 -8.53 7.06 11.74
N ILE A 284 -8.01 6.39 12.78
CA ILE A 284 -8.70 6.28 14.07
C ILE A 284 -8.73 7.65 14.78
N LEU A 285 -7.62 8.40 14.77
CA LEU A 285 -7.56 9.75 15.33
C LEU A 285 -8.48 10.73 14.58
N LYS A 286 -8.56 10.61 13.25
CA LYS A 286 -9.48 11.39 12.41
C LYS A 286 -10.94 11.24 12.84
N GLN A 287 -11.36 10.07 13.31
CA GLN A 287 -12.71 9.85 13.78
C GLN A 287 -13.09 10.75 14.97
N LEU A 288 -12.12 11.17 15.80
CA LEU A 288 -12.38 12.11 16.90
C LEU A 288 -12.94 13.45 16.41
N PHE A 289 -12.53 13.89 15.22
CA PHE A 289 -13.02 15.15 14.64
C PHE A 289 -14.35 15.01 13.92
N LEU A 290 -14.75 13.79 13.52
CA LEU A 290 -15.95 13.53 12.71
C LEU A 290 -17.14 13.06 13.55
N LEU A 291 -16.93 12.51 14.75
CA LEU A 291 -17.97 11.92 15.58
C LEU A 291 -18.68 12.98 16.42
N LYS A 292 -19.99 13.16 16.21
CA LYS A 292 -20.83 14.04 17.05
C LYS A 292 -21.11 13.47 18.45
N ASN A 293 -21.12 12.12 18.62
CA ASN A 293 -21.41 11.43 19.90
C ASN A 293 -20.27 10.47 20.26
N ILE A 294 -19.29 10.99 20.99
CA ILE A 294 -18.05 10.28 21.27
C ILE A 294 -18.21 9.21 22.36
N HIS A 295 -19.06 9.43 23.35
CA HIS A 295 -19.13 8.62 24.59
C HIS A 295 -19.47 7.13 24.39
N ARG A 296 -20.08 6.72 23.28
CA ARG A 296 -20.55 5.33 23.05
C ARG A 296 -19.81 4.59 21.94
N HIS A 297 -18.78 5.20 21.34
CA HIS A 297 -18.14 4.58 20.17
C HIS A 297 -17.00 3.64 20.58
N PRO A 298 -16.95 2.39 20.10
CA PRO A 298 -15.93 1.38 20.47
C PRO A 298 -14.48 1.83 20.17
N ILE A 299 -14.28 2.78 19.26
CA ILE A 299 -13.00 3.36 18.90
C ILE A 299 -12.35 4.08 20.08
N ILE A 300 -13.12 4.65 20.99
CA ILE A 300 -12.62 5.41 22.15
C ILE A 300 -11.77 4.53 23.06
N ASN A 301 -12.20 3.30 23.32
CA ASN A 301 -11.43 2.38 24.15
C ASN A 301 -10.05 2.12 23.56
N LYS A 302 -9.95 1.99 22.24
CA LYS A 302 -8.69 1.79 21.53
C LYS A 302 -7.82 3.05 21.57
N LEU A 303 -8.42 4.21 21.36
CA LEU A 303 -7.72 5.50 21.47
C LEU A 303 -7.23 5.79 22.89
N MET A 304 -8.04 5.45 23.90
CA MET A 304 -7.66 5.58 25.31
C MET A 304 -6.49 4.67 25.70
N VAL A 305 -6.39 3.46 25.11
CA VAL A 305 -5.24 2.57 25.33
C VAL A 305 -3.98 3.13 24.68
N LEU A 306 -4.09 3.73 23.48
CA LEU A 306 -2.95 4.20 22.70
C LEU A 306 -2.47 5.61 23.10
N TYR A 307 -3.40 6.51 23.40
CA TYR A 307 -3.14 7.96 23.56
C TYR A 307 -3.78 8.57 24.80
N GLY A 308 -4.56 7.78 25.55
CA GLY A 308 -5.32 8.28 26.69
C GLY A 308 -4.48 8.44 27.94
N LYS A 309 -4.77 9.50 28.70
CA LYS A 309 -4.28 9.71 30.06
C LYS A 309 -5.43 10.07 30.99
N ARG A 310 -5.36 9.57 32.22
CA ARG A 310 -6.22 10.01 33.32
C ARG A 310 -5.54 11.07 34.13
N TYR A 311 -6.30 12.09 34.44
CA TYR A 311 -5.87 13.22 35.30
C TYR A 311 -6.81 13.37 36.49
N LYS A 312 -6.24 13.73 37.64
CA LYS A 312 -7.00 14.04 38.84
C LYS A 312 -7.32 15.53 38.90
N LYS A 313 -8.28 15.92 39.74
CA LYS A 313 -8.65 17.31 40.01
C LYS A 313 -7.43 18.19 40.30
N ASN A 314 -7.47 19.42 39.86
CA ASN A 314 -6.41 20.42 40.02
C ASN A 314 -5.07 20.07 39.37
N LYS A 315 -5.01 18.99 38.54
CA LYS A 315 -3.80 18.67 37.80
C LYS A 315 -3.68 19.58 36.57
N VAL A 316 -2.54 20.27 36.47
CA VAL A 316 -2.18 21.06 35.28
C VAL A 316 -1.81 20.12 34.15
N VAL A 317 -2.45 20.27 32.99
CA VAL A 317 -2.19 19.52 31.76
C VAL A 317 -0.99 20.13 31.02
N PHE A 318 -0.99 21.44 30.86
CA PHE A 318 0.13 22.24 30.41
C PHE A 318 0.04 23.65 31.00
N SER A 319 1.17 24.30 31.18
CA SER A 319 1.28 25.67 31.73
C SER A 319 1.45 26.70 30.62
N GLU A 320 1.08 27.95 30.88
CA GLU A 320 1.40 29.08 30.02
C GLU A 320 2.93 29.18 29.82
N GLY A 321 3.38 29.47 28.60
CA GLY A 321 4.80 29.49 28.21
C GLY A 321 5.40 28.14 27.87
N ALA A 322 4.72 27.02 28.07
CA ALA A 322 5.21 25.70 27.71
C ALA A 322 5.40 25.56 26.18
N GLN A 323 6.46 24.83 25.79
CA GLN A 323 6.83 24.68 24.37
C GLN A 323 6.26 23.39 23.70
N ASP A 324 5.23 22.81 24.30
CA ASP A 324 4.55 21.67 23.67
C ASP A 324 3.44 22.18 22.73
N ASN A 325 3.25 21.53 21.59
CA ASN A 325 2.27 21.92 20.57
C ASN A 325 1.19 20.86 20.36
N ASP A 326 1.07 19.90 21.30
CA ASP A 326 0.13 18.79 21.18
C ASP A 326 -1.32 19.24 21.37
N LEU A 327 -2.24 18.58 20.69
CA LEU A 327 -3.69 18.78 20.82
C LEU A 327 -4.24 17.80 21.86
N TYR A 328 -5.16 18.27 22.67
CA TYR A 328 -5.82 17.46 23.69
C TYR A 328 -7.32 17.38 23.41
N PHE A 329 -7.87 16.17 23.46
CA PHE A 329 -9.29 15.90 23.27
C PHE A 329 -9.90 15.41 24.58
N VAL A 330 -11.01 16.04 25.03
CA VAL A 330 -11.71 15.68 26.28
C VAL A 330 -12.69 14.54 26.00
N ILE A 331 -12.47 13.39 26.64
CA ILE A 331 -13.40 12.26 26.57
C ILE A 331 -14.38 12.30 27.74
N GLU A 332 -13.89 12.58 28.95
CA GLU A 332 -14.67 12.68 30.15
C GLU A 332 -14.05 13.73 31.12
N GLY A 333 -14.90 14.33 31.94
CA GLY A 333 -14.50 15.39 32.83
C GLY A 333 -14.44 16.76 32.14
N GLU A 334 -14.00 17.77 32.83
CA GLU A 334 -13.96 19.16 32.39
C GLU A 334 -12.58 19.77 32.62
N VAL A 335 -12.15 20.61 31.68
CA VAL A 335 -10.86 21.31 31.71
C VAL A 335 -11.09 22.80 31.65
N VAL A 336 -10.53 23.52 32.58
CA VAL A 336 -10.56 24.99 32.61
C VAL A 336 -9.31 25.54 31.95
N ILE A 337 -9.51 26.47 31.03
CA ILE A 337 -8.43 27.22 30.39
C ILE A 337 -8.30 28.56 31.10
N LYS A 338 -7.07 28.87 31.54
CA LYS A 338 -6.75 30.07 32.27
C LYS A 338 -5.66 30.87 31.56
N ARG A 339 -5.72 32.19 31.72
CA ARG A 339 -4.67 33.12 31.31
C ARG A 339 -4.42 34.08 32.50
N ASN A 340 -3.17 34.22 32.91
CA ASN A 340 -2.83 35.02 34.10
C ASN A 340 -3.69 34.67 35.33
N GLU A 341 -3.94 33.37 35.58
CA GLU A 341 -4.82 32.82 36.64
C GLU A 341 -6.33 33.10 36.48
N GLU A 342 -6.77 33.91 35.53
CA GLU A 342 -8.18 34.13 35.22
C GLU A 342 -8.75 33.04 34.35
N VAL A 343 -9.96 32.59 34.67
CA VAL A 343 -10.70 31.58 33.90
C VAL A 343 -11.26 32.23 32.64
N ILE A 344 -10.82 31.77 31.46
CA ILE A 344 -11.29 32.26 30.17
C ILE A 344 -12.49 31.45 29.67
N PHE A 345 -12.36 30.14 29.67
CA PHE A 345 -13.45 29.23 29.28
C PHE A 345 -13.22 27.81 29.82
N THR A 346 -14.29 27.01 29.81
CA THR A 346 -14.26 25.59 30.17
C THR A 346 -14.44 24.74 28.93
N VAL A 347 -13.65 23.67 28.81
CA VAL A 347 -13.69 22.69 27.73
C VAL A 347 -14.43 21.46 28.24
N ASN A 348 -15.51 21.09 27.53
CA ASN A 348 -16.40 20.00 27.88
C ASN A 348 -16.04 18.70 27.16
N PRO A 349 -16.61 17.53 27.58
CA PRO A 349 -16.49 16.28 26.85
C PRO A 349 -16.95 16.41 25.40
N GLY A 350 -16.11 15.91 24.46
CA GLY A 350 -16.33 16.04 23.02
C GLY A 350 -15.62 17.19 22.36
N GLU A 351 -15.04 18.09 23.15
CA GLU A 351 -14.26 19.23 22.66
C GLU A 351 -12.75 18.97 22.74
N TYR A 352 -11.97 19.76 22.00
CA TYR A 352 -10.52 19.73 22.04
C TYR A 352 -9.95 21.11 22.44
N PHE A 353 -8.70 21.11 22.93
CA PHE A 353 -7.99 22.34 23.32
C PHE A 353 -6.49 22.22 23.01
N GLY A 354 -5.80 23.36 23.00
CA GLY A 354 -4.38 23.42 22.70
C GLY A 354 -4.05 23.71 21.25
N GLU A 355 -5.05 24.04 20.44
CA GLU A 355 -4.95 24.32 19.01
C GLU A 355 -4.13 25.55 18.64
N HIS A 356 -4.06 26.58 19.51
CA HIS A 356 -3.30 27.80 19.26
C HIS A 356 -1.81 27.54 19.06
N ALA A 357 -1.18 26.76 19.95
CA ALA A 357 0.22 26.41 19.84
C ALA A 357 0.51 25.52 18.63
N LEU A 358 -0.44 24.67 18.26
CA LEU A 358 -0.36 23.81 17.08
C LEU A 358 -0.20 24.61 15.77
N LEU A 359 -0.95 25.71 15.61
CA LEU A 359 -0.98 26.48 14.36
C LEU A 359 0.22 27.40 14.22
N HIS A 360 0.56 28.11 15.27
CA HIS A 360 1.57 29.16 15.22
C HIS A 360 2.98 28.70 15.63
N LYS A 361 3.13 27.48 16.15
CA LYS A 361 4.38 26.97 16.74
C LYS A 361 4.94 27.88 17.83
N ASN A 362 4.07 28.62 18.48
CA ASN A 362 4.39 29.50 19.58
C ASN A 362 4.23 28.78 20.94
N PRO A 363 4.89 29.22 21.99
CA PRO A 363 4.62 28.76 23.36
C PRO A 363 3.12 28.85 23.71
N ARG A 364 2.67 28.02 24.65
CA ARG A 364 1.30 28.04 25.15
C ARG A 364 0.91 29.42 25.67
N LEU A 365 -0.13 30.02 25.12
CA LEU A 365 -0.63 31.33 25.53
C LEU A 365 -1.49 31.28 26.82
N MET A 366 -1.88 30.09 27.26
CA MET A 366 -2.78 29.83 28.36
C MET A 366 -2.38 28.57 29.09
N SER A 367 -2.82 28.39 30.31
CA SER A 367 -2.70 27.14 31.08
C SER A 367 -4.00 26.35 31.03
N ALA A 368 -3.90 25.02 31.15
CA ALA A 368 -5.04 24.11 31.17
C ALA A 368 -5.02 23.28 32.45
N THR A 369 -6.10 23.32 33.23
CA THR A 369 -6.21 22.67 34.54
C THR A 369 -7.52 21.87 34.62
N ILE A 370 -7.47 20.68 35.23
CA ILE A 370 -8.66 19.84 35.44
C ILE A 370 -9.50 20.43 36.57
N CYS A 371 -10.80 20.70 36.29
CA CYS A 371 -11.73 21.19 37.31
C CYS A 371 -12.65 20.10 37.87
N SER A 372 -12.98 19.08 37.09
CA SER A 372 -13.72 17.90 37.57
C SER A 372 -12.86 17.01 38.49
N ASP A 373 -13.49 16.11 39.27
CA ASP A 373 -12.76 15.20 40.17
C ASP A 373 -11.73 14.34 39.45
N TRP A 374 -12.00 14.00 38.17
CA TRP A 374 -11.09 13.35 37.27
C TRP A 374 -11.46 13.67 35.82
N ALA A 375 -10.49 13.53 34.91
CA ALA A 375 -10.70 13.68 33.50
C ALA A 375 -9.94 12.60 32.70
N ARG A 376 -10.51 12.18 31.57
CA ARG A 376 -9.85 11.35 30.57
C ARG A 376 -9.61 12.15 29.30
N LEU A 377 -8.34 12.32 28.98
CA LEU A 377 -7.91 13.10 27.82
C LEU A 377 -7.16 12.21 26.84
N ILE A 378 -7.32 12.48 25.54
CA ILE A 378 -6.49 11.91 24.48
C ILE A 378 -5.50 12.99 24.03
N ARG A 379 -4.20 12.69 24.14
CA ARG A 379 -3.11 13.57 23.69
C ARG A 379 -2.71 13.19 22.26
N ILE A 380 -2.82 14.12 21.32
CA ILE A 380 -2.48 13.93 19.91
C ILE A 380 -1.28 14.81 19.59
N LYS A 381 -0.17 14.19 19.15
CA LYS A 381 1.04 14.91 18.77
C LYS A 381 0.77 15.84 17.58
N ASP A 382 1.39 17.02 17.60
CA ASP A 382 1.25 18.06 16.56
C ASP A 382 1.46 17.53 15.15
N ILE A 383 2.49 16.70 14.93
CA ILE A 383 2.80 16.08 13.64
C ILE A 383 1.60 15.28 13.11
N LYS A 384 0.94 14.48 13.97
CA LYS A 384 -0.21 13.66 13.57
C LYS A 384 -1.43 14.51 13.24
N VAL A 385 -1.66 15.59 13.98
CA VAL A 385 -2.77 16.52 13.68
C VAL A 385 -2.54 17.18 12.32
N ARG A 386 -1.32 17.67 12.05
CA ARG A 386 -0.97 18.27 10.75
C ARG A 386 -1.13 17.29 9.60
N GLU A 387 -0.74 16.03 9.77
CA GLU A 387 -0.95 14.98 8.77
C GLU A 387 -2.45 14.77 8.49
N ILE A 388 -3.30 14.69 9.53
CA ILE A 388 -4.75 14.53 9.38
C ILE A 388 -5.36 15.71 8.62
N LEU A 389 -5.00 16.93 8.99
CA LEU A 389 -5.52 18.17 8.36
C LEU A 389 -5.04 18.31 6.91
N ALA A 390 -3.84 17.83 6.59
CA ALA A 390 -3.31 17.87 5.23
C ALA A 390 -3.95 16.80 4.31
N GLU A 391 -4.33 15.64 4.87
CA GLU A 391 -4.92 14.54 4.09
C GLU A 391 -6.42 14.70 3.82
N ASP A 392 -7.15 15.33 4.74
CA ASP A 392 -8.60 15.38 4.68
C ASP A 392 -9.12 16.81 4.80
N SER A 393 -9.53 17.36 3.66
CA SER A 393 -10.10 18.71 3.56
C SER A 393 -11.37 18.88 4.40
N LYS A 394 -12.17 17.82 4.57
CA LYS A 394 -13.39 17.86 5.38
C LYS A 394 -13.08 18.00 6.86
N VAL A 395 -12.07 17.26 7.36
CA VAL A 395 -11.61 17.41 8.73
C VAL A 395 -10.98 18.77 8.96
N ALA A 396 -10.19 19.26 7.99
CA ALA A 396 -9.60 20.60 8.05
C ALA A 396 -10.68 21.68 8.13
N GLN A 397 -11.75 21.59 7.35
CA GLN A 397 -12.89 22.52 7.41
C GLN A 397 -13.59 22.50 8.75
N ILE A 398 -13.89 21.32 9.31
CA ILE A 398 -14.51 21.16 10.63
C ILE A 398 -13.60 21.77 11.72
N PHE A 399 -12.30 21.51 11.64
CA PHE A 399 -11.32 22.05 12.57
C PHE A 399 -11.28 23.58 12.52
N MET A 400 -11.24 24.16 11.31
CA MET A 400 -11.26 25.62 11.12
C MET A 400 -12.57 26.26 11.60
N PHE A 401 -13.71 25.61 11.35
CA PHE A 401 -15.02 26.09 11.81
C PHE A 401 -15.11 26.14 13.33
N ASN A 402 -14.70 25.05 14.01
CA ASN A 402 -14.67 24.98 15.47
C ASN A 402 -13.72 26.01 16.07
N MET A 403 -12.61 26.31 15.41
CA MET A 403 -11.69 27.37 15.85
C MET A 403 -12.33 28.76 15.73
N ALA A 404 -13.00 29.05 14.61
CA ALA A 404 -13.69 30.32 14.42
C ALA A 404 -14.77 30.53 15.49
N GLU A 405 -15.54 29.48 15.81
CA GLU A 405 -16.55 29.52 16.89
C GLU A 405 -15.94 29.82 18.26
N LYS A 406 -14.79 29.20 18.57
CA LYS A 406 -14.07 29.48 19.84
C LYS A 406 -13.52 30.89 19.90
N LEU A 407 -12.98 31.43 18.81
CA LEU A 407 -12.52 32.79 18.71
C LEU A 407 -13.65 33.80 18.96
N GLN A 408 -14.85 33.51 18.42
CA GLN A 408 -16.03 34.35 18.63
C GLN A 408 -16.47 34.36 20.10
N LYS A 409 -16.26 33.29 20.86
CA LYS A 409 -16.55 33.25 22.33
C LYS A 409 -15.50 33.99 23.16
N LEU A 410 -14.34 34.33 22.60
CA LEU A 410 -13.25 35.05 23.27
C LEU A 410 -13.29 36.58 23.03
N LEU A 411 -14.06 37.02 22.04
CA LEU A 411 -14.37 38.42 21.70
C LEU A 411 -15.63 38.86 22.44
#